data_8b2ffe21545d6e7df55a63b1695ad055
#
_entry.id   8b2ffe21545d6e7df55a63b1695ad055
#
_cell.length_a   1.000
_cell.length_b   1.000
_cell.length_c   1.000
_cell.angle_alpha   90.00
_cell.angle_beta   90.00
_cell.angle_gamma   90.00
#
_symmetry.space_group_name_H-M   'P 1'
#
loop_
_entity.id
_entity.type
_entity.pdbx_description
1 polymer ?
#
loop_
_entity_poly.entity_id
_entity_poly.type
_entity_poly.pdbx_seq_one_letter_code
_entity_poly.pdbx_strand_id
1 'polypeptide(L)'
;DVAADLGYGTEYNHEFWRKFRNVVKKANPDALILAENYGDSYDWLQGDEWDTIMNYDAFMEPVTWFLTGMEKNRSTAMSSGRICLAM
;
A
#
# COMPACT_ATOMS: atom_id res chain seq x y z
N ASP A 1 -8.84 -6.14 2.62
CA ASP A 1 -9.38 -4.94 3.25
C ASP A 1 -8.57 -4.60 4.50
N VAL A 2 -8.10 -3.34 4.61
CA VAL A 2 -7.29 -2.84 5.73
C VAL A 2 -6.14 -3.79 6.08
N ALA A 3 -5.37 -4.19 5.08
CA ALA A 3 -4.40 -5.27 5.22
C ALA A 3 -3.30 -4.98 6.27
N ALA A 4 -3.01 -3.71 6.52
CA ALA A 4 -2.00 -3.33 7.51
C ALA A 4 -2.51 -3.38 8.95
N ASP A 5 -3.79 -3.66 9.18
CA ASP A 5 -4.36 -3.68 10.52
C ASP A 5 -5.20 -4.94 10.74
N LEU A 6 -4.54 -5.97 11.23
CA LEU A 6 -5.20 -7.24 11.59
C LEU A 6 -5.63 -7.28 13.05
N GLY A 7 -5.45 -6.18 13.80
CA GLY A 7 -5.94 -6.05 15.16
C GLY A 7 -4.99 -6.51 16.27
N TYR A 8 -3.77 -6.92 15.94
CA TYR A 8 -2.85 -7.50 16.93
C TYR A 8 -1.53 -6.74 17.07
N GLY A 9 -1.39 -5.59 16.43
CA GLY A 9 -0.19 -4.78 16.46
C GLY A 9 0.67 -4.95 15.21
N THR A 10 1.56 -3.98 15.02
CA THR A 10 2.32 -3.84 13.76
C THR A 10 3.24 -5.03 13.51
N GLU A 11 3.98 -5.47 14.52
CA GLU A 11 4.91 -6.59 14.34
C GLU A 11 4.20 -7.89 13.98
N TYR A 12 3.07 -8.15 14.63
CA TYR A 12 2.26 -9.31 14.30
C TYR A 12 1.79 -9.24 12.86
N ASN A 13 1.34 -8.08 12.42
CA ASN A 13 0.84 -7.89 11.07
C ASN A 13 1.94 -8.14 10.04
N HIS A 14 3.15 -7.63 10.27
CA HIS A 14 4.29 -7.90 9.39
C HIS A 14 4.64 -9.39 9.34
N GLU A 15 4.68 -10.04 10.48
CA GLU A 15 4.98 -11.47 10.55
C GLU A 15 3.93 -12.29 9.82
N PHE A 16 2.65 -11.97 10.00
CA PHE A 16 1.56 -12.64 9.30
C PHE A 16 1.75 -12.56 7.78
N TRP A 17 2.04 -11.38 7.25
CA TRP A 17 2.14 -11.20 5.81
C TRP A 17 3.40 -11.84 5.23
N ARG A 18 4.47 -11.92 5.99
CA ARG A 18 5.66 -12.68 5.56
C ARG A 18 5.33 -14.17 5.42
N LYS A 19 4.62 -14.72 6.38
CA LYS A 19 4.19 -16.13 6.33
C LYS A 19 3.20 -16.35 5.19
N PHE A 20 2.25 -15.44 5.04
CA PHE A 20 1.28 -15.49 3.95
C PHE A 20 1.99 -15.51 2.59
N ARG A 21 2.92 -14.59 2.39
CA ARG A 21 3.70 -14.55 1.17
C ARG A 21 4.45 -15.85 0.90
N ASN A 22 5.09 -16.40 1.92
CA ASN A 22 5.84 -17.64 1.76
C ASN A 22 4.94 -18.77 1.29
N VAL A 23 3.77 -18.90 1.87
CA VAL A 23 2.81 -19.95 1.47
C VAL A 23 2.34 -19.73 0.04
N VAL A 24 1.93 -18.52 -0.31
CA VAL A 24 1.41 -18.21 -1.64
C VAL A 24 2.49 -18.40 -2.71
N LYS A 25 3.66 -17.84 -2.50
CA LYS A 25 4.74 -17.91 -3.51
C LYS A 25 5.32 -19.31 -3.64
N LYS A 26 5.24 -20.12 -2.59
CA LYS A 26 5.65 -21.52 -2.67
C LYS A 26 4.67 -22.33 -3.51
N ALA A 27 3.38 -22.05 -3.38
CA ALA A 27 2.36 -22.71 -4.18
C ALA A 27 2.38 -22.26 -5.64
N ASN A 28 2.58 -20.94 -5.87
CA ASN A 28 2.68 -20.36 -7.21
C ASN A 28 3.54 -19.11 -7.18
N PRO A 29 4.82 -19.18 -7.62
CA PRO A 29 5.73 -18.03 -7.61
C PRO A 29 5.23 -16.84 -8.45
N ASP A 30 4.36 -17.08 -9.42
CA ASP A 30 3.82 -16.03 -10.30
C ASP A 30 2.56 -15.38 -9.75
N ALA A 31 2.04 -15.83 -8.62
CA ALA A 31 0.86 -15.24 -8.02
C ALA A 31 1.14 -13.82 -7.55
N LEU A 32 0.20 -12.92 -7.82
CA LEU A 32 0.29 -11.53 -7.38
C LEU A 32 -0.37 -11.35 -6.02
N ILE A 33 0.34 -10.71 -5.10
CA ILE A 33 -0.21 -10.33 -3.79
C ILE A 33 -0.48 -8.84 -3.81
N LEU A 34 -1.75 -8.50 -3.96
CA LEU A 34 -2.23 -7.11 -4.02
C LEU A 34 -3.03 -6.81 -2.75
N ALA A 35 -2.60 -5.82 -1.99
CA ALA A 35 -3.26 -5.46 -0.74
C ALA A 35 -4.12 -4.21 -0.90
N GLU A 36 -5.26 -4.19 -0.24
CA GLU A 36 -6.01 -2.97 -0.04
C GLU A 36 -5.55 -2.33 1.25
N ASN A 37 -4.90 -1.18 1.13
CA ASN A 37 -4.38 -0.44 2.27
C ASN A 37 -4.41 1.05 1.99
N TYR A 38 -4.83 1.82 2.98
CA TYR A 38 -4.86 3.27 2.93
C TYR A 38 -3.62 3.82 3.60
N GLY A 39 -3.11 4.96 3.10
CA GLY A 39 -1.93 5.60 3.65
C GLY A 39 -0.64 5.01 3.13
N ASP A 40 0.45 5.30 3.83
CA ASP A 40 1.80 4.91 3.43
C ASP A 40 2.02 3.42 3.65
N SER A 41 2.31 2.72 2.57
CA SER A 41 2.53 1.26 2.60
C SER A 41 3.99 0.87 2.40
N TYR A 42 4.91 1.82 2.51
CA TYR A 42 6.33 1.58 2.23
C TYR A 42 6.89 0.37 2.99
N ASP A 43 6.60 0.28 4.29
CA ASP A 43 7.14 -0.80 5.13
C ASP A 43 6.62 -2.19 4.73
N TRP A 44 5.51 -2.24 3.98
CA TRP A 44 4.88 -3.48 3.56
C TRP A 44 5.30 -3.92 2.16
N LEU A 45 6.03 -3.07 1.44
CA LEU A 45 6.43 -3.26 0.05
C LEU A 45 7.94 -3.49 -0.10
N GLN A 46 8.56 -4.12 0.90
CA GLN A 46 10.01 -4.33 0.94
C GLN A 46 10.46 -5.62 0.24
N GLY A 47 9.53 -6.34 -0.37
CA GLY A 47 9.82 -7.57 -1.09
C GLY A 47 9.52 -8.85 -0.33
N ASP A 48 9.12 -8.76 0.93
CA ASP A 48 8.88 -9.91 1.78
C ASP A 48 7.41 -10.05 2.25
N GLU A 49 6.55 -9.11 1.87
CA GLU A 49 5.15 -9.12 2.27
C GLU A 49 4.25 -8.96 1.04
N TRP A 50 3.77 -7.75 0.75
CA TRP A 50 2.91 -7.53 -0.42
C TRP A 50 3.75 -7.22 -1.66
N ASP A 51 3.22 -7.58 -2.84
CA ASP A 51 3.84 -7.18 -4.11
C ASP A 51 3.45 -5.76 -4.48
N THR A 52 2.20 -5.38 -4.24
CA THR A 52 1.67 -4.07 -4.61
C THR A 52 0.43 -3.74 -3.78
N ILE A 53 -0.07 -2.55 -3.95
CA ILE A 53 -1.26 -2.04 -3.25
C ILE A 53 -2.24 -1.43 -4.24
N MET A 54 -3.50 -1.28 -3.81
CA MET A 54 -4.45 -0.40 -4.47
C MET A 54 -4.02 1.03 -4.19
N ASN A 55 -3.64 1.76 -5.23
CA ASN A 55 -2.91 3.02 -5.08
C ASN A 55 -3.85 4.20 -4.78
N TYR A 56 -4.43 4.22 -3.59
CA TYR A 56 -5.33 5.30 -3.18
C TYR A 56 -4.56 6.59 -2.89
N ASP A 57 -3.48 6.49 -2.15
CA ASP A 57 -2.79 7.64 -1.58
C ASP A 57 -1.91 8.35 -2.60
N ALA A 58 -1.19 7.61 -3.42
CA ALA A 58 -0.23 8.19 -4.35
C ALA A 58 -0.82 8.49 -5.73
N PHE A 59 -1.99 7.98 -6.06
CA PHE A 59 -2.60 8.18 -7.37
C PHE A 59 -4.05 8.65 -7.28
N MET A 60 -4.94 7.83 -6.69
CA MET A 60 -6.37 8.14 -6.71
C MET A 60 -6.70 9.48 -6.05
N GLU A 61 -6.20 9.70 -4.84
CA GLU A 61 -6.50 10.92 -4.11
C GLU A 61 -5.89 12.17 -4.75
N PRO A 62 -4.59 12.20 -5.08
CA PRO A 62 -4.02 13.37 -5.75
C PRO A 62 -4.69 13.71 -7.07
N VAL A 63 -5.04 12.71 -7.88
CA VAL A 63 -5.73 12.92 -9.15
C VAL A 63 -7.13 13.48 -8.90
N THR A 64 -7.85 12.92 -7.93
CA THR A 64 -9.19 13.41 -7.58
C THR A 64 -9.14 14.86 -7.10
N TRP A 65 -8.19 15.18 -6.22
CA TRP A 65 -8.02 16.55 -5.72
C TRP A 65 -7.71 17.53 -6.85
N PHE A 66 -6.85 17.14 -7.75
CA PHE A 66 -6.50 17.96 -8.91
C PHE A 66 -7.71 18.21 -9.79
N LEU A 67 -8.48 17.17 -10.12
CA LEU A 67 -9.63 17.26 -11.02
C LEU A 67 -10.80 18.01 -10.40
N THR A 68 -10.97 17.91 -9.09
CA THR A 68 -12.07 18.59 -8.40
C THR A 68 -11.74 19.99 -7.92
N GLY A 69 -10.48 20.41 -8.06
CA GLY A 69 -10.03 21.74 -7.63
C GLY A 69 -10.00 21.91 -6.11
N MET A 70 -9.72 20.84 -5.36
CA MET A 70 -9.70 20.88 -3.89
C MET A 70 -8.40 21.53 -3.40
N GLU A 71 -8.37 22.85 -3.41
CA GLU A 71 -7.19 23.66 -3.06
C GLU A 71 -6.63 23.33 -1.68
N LYS A 72 -7.49 23.06 -0.71
CA LYS A 72 -7.05 22.75 0.66
C LYS A 72 -6.19 21.49 0.74
N ASN A 73 -6.26 20.62 -0.27
CA ASN A 73 -5.50 19.37 -0.32
C ASN A 73 -4.28 19.47 -1.23
N ARG A 74 -4.01 20.65 -1.80
CA ARG A 74 -2.91 20.84 -2.73
C ARG A 74 -1.57 20.42 -2.13
N SER A 75 -1.30 20.84 -0.90
CA SER A 75 -0.05 20.52 -0.20
C SER A 75 0.09 19.02 -0.01
N THR A 76 -0.97 18.34 0.37
CA THR A 76 -0.99 16.89 0.55
C THR A 76 -0.74 16.18 -0.78
N ALA A 77 -1.39 16.63 -1.86
CA ALA A 77 -1.20 16.04 -3.17
C ALA A 77 0.25 16.18 -3.64
N MET A 78 0.87 17.33 -3.42
CA MET A 78 2.27 17.56 -3.76
C MET A 78 3.21 16.68 -2.93
N SER A 79 2.92 16.52 -1.64
CA SER A 79 3.71 15.65 -0.78
C SER A 79 3.61 14.19 -1.20
N SER A 80 2.44 13.76 -1.63
CA SER A 80 2.22 12.40 -2.12
C SER A 80 2.97 12.10 -3.41
N GLY A 81 3.45 13.11 -4.12
CA GLY A 81 4.22 12.94 -5.35
C GLY A 81 5.44 12.05 -5.16
N ARG A 82 6.10 12.11 -4.01
CA ARG A 82 7.25 11.24 -3.74
C ARG A 82 6.85 9.79 -3.50
N ILE A 83 5.60 9.52 -3.11
CA ILE A 83 5.08 8.17 -2.93
C ILE A 83 4.88 7.52 -4.30
N CYS A 84 4.49 8.31 -5.30
CA CYS A 84 4.35 7.82 -6.66
C CYS A 84 5.67 7.25 -7.19
N LEU A 85 6.81 7.76 -6.73
CA LEU A 85 8.13 7.26 -7.14
C LEU A 85 8.48 5.92 -6.51
N ALA A 86 7.82 5.56 -5.41
CA ALA A 86 8.05 4.30 -4.71
C ALA A 86 7.30 3.12 -5.33
N MET A 87 6.46 3.39 -6.29
CA MET A 87 5.73 2.35 -7.00
C MET A 87 6.52 1.80 -8.16
#